data_8a52f82f13e89cf5041716a81ae0226f
#
_entry.id   8a52f82f13e89cf5041716a81ae0226f
#
_cell.length_a   1.000
_cell.length_b   1.000
_cell.length_c   1.000
_cell.angle_alpha   90.00
_cell.angle_beta   90.00
_cell.angle_gamma   90.00
#
_symmetry.space_group_name_H-M   'P 1'
#
loop_
_entity.id
_entity.type
_entity.pdbx_description
1 polymer ?
#
loop_
_entity_poly.entity_id
_entity_poly.type
_entity_poly.pdbx_seq_one_letter_code
_entity_poly.pdbx_strand_id
1 'polypeptide(L)'
;MSRNPRYDILFDPVKIGPVTAPNRFYQVPHASGMTEANPRVRAAFRETKAEGGWGVVSTGALSIHPSSDDSPLPYARLWDKNDIRSHALCCDAIHSHGALAAAELWHGGASVMNRTSRIAPYSPSGISWAATHVGFMGNLRPRVMDKKDIREVIAWQVAAAKRARSAGFDIVYIYAGMGYLGYEFLLEEYNHRSDEYGGSVKNRVRFVREMIEATKDAVGDTCGVALRISLEELRGKPSNNQSSEAHEVVELLSDAPDLWDVKMDSSPTDCGASRFRQECAHEPIIDFVKKVTDKPVVGVGRFTSPDTMVSQIKRGVLDLIGGARPSIA
;
A
#
# COMPACT_ATOMS: atom_id res chain seq x y z
N MET A 1 -24.41 -25.49 -6.23
CA MET A 1 -25.09 -24.59 -7.22
C MET A 1 -24.06 -24.16 -8.25
N SER A 2 -24.38 -24.21 -9.56
CA SER A 2 -23.50 -23.71 -10.59
C SER A 2 -23.43 -22.17 -10.51
N ARG A 3 -22.23 -21.58 -10.63
CA ARG A 3 -22.02 -20.15 -10.71
C ARG A 3 -22.73 -19.56 -11.94
N ASN A 4 -23.31 -18.37 -11.82
CA ASN A 4 -23.89 -17.68 -12.96
C ASN A 4 -22.77 -17.19 -13.89
N PRO A 5 -22.75 -17.62 -15.19
CA PRO A 5 -21.67 -17.31 -16.13
C PRO A 5 -21.40 -15.81 -16.33
N ARG A 6 -22.35 -14.92 -16.07
CA ARG A 6 -22.16 -13.46 -16.17
C ARG A 6 -21.08 -12.92 -15.21
N TYR A 7 -20.75 -13.69 -14.16
CA TYR A 7 -19.75 -13.33 -13.17
C TYR A 7 -18.40 -14.05 -13.37
N ASP A 8 -18.25 -14.88 -14.39
CA ASP A 8 -17.04 -15.68 -14.60
C ASP A 8 -15.78 -14.82 -14.69
N ILE A 9 -15.87 -13.63 -15.29
CA ILE A 9 -14.78 -12.68 -15.39
C ILE A 9 -14.13 -12.33 -14.02
N LEU A 10 -14.88 -12.39 -12.92
CA LEU A 10 -14.35 -12.12 -11.58
C LEU A 10 -13.41 -13.23 -11.08
N PHE A 11 -13.44 -14.38 -11.72
CA PHE A 11 -12.65 -15.56 -11.39
C PHE A 11 -11.51 -15.82 -12.38
N ASP A 12 -11.33 -14.94 -13.37
CA ASP A 12 -10.18 -15.00 -14.26
C ASP A 12 -8.90 -14.68 -13.49
N PRO A 13 -7.80 -15.39 -13.77
CA PRO A 13 -6.51 -15.09 -13.17
C PRO A 13 -5.97 -13.73 -13.65
N VAL A 14 -5.16 -13.08 -12.81
CA VAL A 14 -4.52 -11.79 -13.12
C VAL A 14 -3.03 -11.88 -12.87
N LYS A 15 -2.22 -11.55 -13.89
CA LYS A 15 -0.77 -11.49 -13.78
C LYS A 15 -0.33 -10.23 -13.03
N ILE A 16 0.54 -10.41 -12.01
CA ILE A 16 1.12 -9.33 -11.19
C ILE A 16 2.63 -9.54 -11.15
N GLY A 17 3.39 -8.86 -12.03
CA GLY A 17 4.81 -9.13 -12.17
C GLY A 17 5.10 -10.62 -12.42
N PRO A 18 5.91 -11.30 -11.61
CA PRO A 18 6.24 -12.72 -11.78
C PRO A 18 5.12 -13.67 -11.33
N VAL A 19 4.18 -13.23 -10.48
CA VAL A 19 3.14 -14.08 -9.90
C VAL A 19 1.79 -13.92 -10.59
N THR A 20 0.85 -14.84 -10.32
CA THR A 20 -0.49 -14.80 -10.90
C THR A 20 -1.54 -15.03 -9.81
N ALA A 21 -2.36 -14.02 -9.55
CA ALA A 21 -3.53 -14.15 -8.68
C ALA A 21 -4.55 -15.10 -9.31
N PRO A 22 -5.12 -16.07 -8.57
CA PRO A 22 -6.02 -17.07 -9.13
C PRO A 22 -7.40 -16.54 -9.51
N ASN A 23 -7.76 -15.37 -9.03
CA ASN A 23 -8.99 -14.65 -9.34
C ASN A 23 -8.81 -13.14 -9.12
N ARG A 24 -9.87 -12.35 -9.35
CA ARG A 24 -9.83 -10.88 -9.25
C ARG A 24 -10.20 -10.33 -7.86
N PHE A 25 -10.36 -11.16 -6.84
CA PHE A 25 -10.65 -10.70 -5.48
C PHE A 25 -9.36 -10.48 -4.70
N TYR A 26 -9.13 -9.24 -4.31
CA TYR A 26 -7.91 -8.81 -3.61
C TYR A 26 -8.24 -8.26 -2.22
N GLN A 27 -7.87 -8.97 -1.18
CA GLN A 27 -7.95 -8.44 0.18
C GLN A 27 -6.78 -7.47 0.37
N VAL A 28 -7.05 -6.18 0.16
CA VAL A 28 -6.03 -5.12 0.24
C VAL A 28 -5.51 -4.95 1.67
N PRO A 29 -4.29 -4.43 1.85
CA PRO A 29 -3.69 -4.28 3.16
C PRO A 29 -4.57 -3.51 4.14
N HIS A 30 -4.73 -4.07 5.34
CA HIS A 30 -5.32 -3.38 6.49
C HIS A 30 -4.83 -3.96 7.81
N ALA A 31 -4.57 -3.09 8.77
CA ALA A 31 -4.31 -3.47 10.15
C ALA A 31 -5.64 -3.67 10.89
N SER A 32 -5.76 -4.75 11.64
CA SER A 32 -6.93 -5.00 12.49
C SER A 32 -6.79 -4.42 13.89
N GLY A 33 -5.55 -4.12 14.31
CA GLY A 33 -5.23 -3.70 15.68
C GLY A 33 -5.33 -4.80 16.73
N MET A 34 -5.80 -6.00 16.37
CA MET A 34 -6.03 -7.11 17.31
C MET A 34 -5.11 -8.32 17.06
N THR A 35 -4.66 -8.50 15.82
CA THR A 35 -4.00 -9.73 15.39
C THR A 35 -2.49 -9.60 15.19
N GLU A 36 -2.00 -8.38 15.01
CA GLU A 36 -0.62 -8.12 14.59
C GLU A 36 0.41 -8.54 15.65
N ALA A 37 0.09 -8.38 16.93
CA ALA A 37 0.97 -8.74 18.03
C ALA A 37 1.11 -10.27 18.25
N ASN A 38 0.14 -11.07 17.76
CA ASN A 38 0.14 -12.53 17.93
C ASN A 38 0.26 -13.24 16.58
N PRO A 39 1.40 -13.90 16.28
CA PRO A 39 1.62 -14.54 14.98
C PRO A 39 0.57 -15.61 14.60
N ARG A 40 0.10 -16.41 15.56
CA ARG A 40 -0.89 -17.47 15.32
C ARG A 40 -2.28 -16.86 15.03
N VAL A 41 -2.68 -15.86 15.80
CA VAL A 41 -3.96 -15.15 15.57
C VAL A 41 -3.93 -14.44 14.23
N ARG A 42 -2.80 -13.80 13.88
CA ARG A 42 -2.62 -13.19 12.57
C ARG A 42 -2.73 -14.21 11.44
N ALA A 43 -2.08 -15.36 11.55
CA ALA A 43 -2.15 -16.43 10.56
C ALA A 43 -3.59 -16.91 10.38
N ALA A 44 -4.29 -17.32 11.44
CA ALA A 44 -5.67 -17.77 11.39
C ALA A 44 -6.63 -16.71 10.83
N PHE A 45 -6.44 -15.44 11.20
CA PHE A 45 -7.26 -14.34 10.66
C PHE A 45 -7.08 -14.14 9.15
N ARG A 46 -5.87 -14.33 8.62
CA ARG A 46 -5.62 -14.24 7.17
C ARG A 46 -6.01 -15.52 6.44
N GLU A 47 -5.84 -16.67 7.07
CA GLU A 47 -6.29 -17.97 6.57
C GLU A 47 -7.79 -17.98 6.26
N THR A 48 -8.62 -17.53 7.19
CA THR A 48 -10.09 -17.43 6.99
C THR A 48 -10.46 -16.64 5.74
N LYS A 49 -9.67 -15.62 5.37
CA LYS A 49 -9.90 -14.85 4.15
C LYS A 49 -9.55 -15.65 2.89
N ALA A 50 -8.41 -16.35 2.92
CA ALA A 50 -8.01 -17.22 1.82
C ALA A 50 -9.01 -18.38 1.64
N GLU A 51 -9.45 -19.00 2.73
CA GLU A 51 -10.52 -20.01 2.75
C GLU A 51 -11.82 -19.47 2.14
N GLY A 52 -12.17 -18.20 2.43
CA GLY A 52 -13.32 -17.50 1.87
C GLY A 52 -13.19 -17.13 0.38
N GLY A 53 -12.08 -17.47 -0.28
CA GLY A 53 -11.89 -17.34 -1.73
C GLY A 53 -11.21 -16.05 -2.20
N TRP A 54 -10.63 -15.23 -1.31
CA TRP A 54 -9.78 -14.12 -1.73
C TRP A 54 -8.53 -14.65 -2.45
N GLY A 55 -8.31 -14.22 -3.70
CA GLY A 55 -7.16 -14.66 -4.51
C GLY A 55 -5.82 -14.09 -4.05
N VAL A 56 -5.85 -12.93 -3.42
CA VAL A 56 -4.69 -12.34 -2.74
C VAL A 56 -5.10 -11.90 -1.35
N VAL A 57 -4.29 -12.25 -0.34
CA VAL A 57 -4.52 -11.86 1.05
C VAL A 57 -3.31 -11.09 1.57
N SER A 58 -3.54 -9.83 1.94
CA SER A 58 -2.48 -8.93 2.42
C SER A 58 -2.40 -8.88 3.94
N THR A 59 -1.21 -8.59 4.46
CA THR A 59 -1.03 -8.20 5.86
C THR A 59 -1.59 -6.79 6.13
N GLY A 60 -1.53 -6.31 7.37
CA GLY A 60 -1.47 -4.89 7.66
C GLY A 60 -0.04 -4.37 7.53
N ALA A 61 0.16 -3.11 7.91
CA ALA A 61 1.47 -2.49 7.87
C ALA A 61 2.52 -3.29 8.66
N LEU A 62 3.64 -3.57 8.00
CA LEU A 62 4.82 -4.23 8.58
C LEU A 62 5.93 -3.20 8.66
N SER A 63 6.28 -2.76 9.85
CA SER A 63 7.37 -1.81 10.04
C SER A 63 8.72 -2.39 9.58
N ILE A 64 9.43 -1.64 8.74
CA ILE A 64 10.69 -2.08 8.11
C ILE A 64 11.94 -1.77 8.94
N HIS A 65 11.82 -0.87 9.95
CA HIS A 65 12.94 -0.43 10.78
C HIS A 65 12.45 0.17 12.11
N PRO A 66 13.23 0.12 13.20
CA PRO A 66 12.88 0.73 14.49
C PRO A 66 12.59 2.24 14.46
N SER A 67 13.06 2.98 13.44
CA SER A 67 12.69 4.39 13.24
C SER A 67 11.24 4.59 12.78
N SER A 68 10.53 3.51 12.48
CA SER A 68 9.11 3.46 12.21
C SER A 68 8.37 2.65 13.28
N ASP A 69 8.68 2.91 14.54
CA ASP A 69 8.03 2.31 15.70
C ASP A 69 6.71 3.04 15.97
N ASP A 70 5.61 2.38 15.74
CA ASP A 70 4.26 2.90 15.91
C ASP A 70 3.64 2.61 17.29
N SER A 71 4.47 2.17 18.25
CA SER A 71 4.00 1.97 19.63
C SER A 71 3.26 3.21 20.17
N PRO A 72 2.15 3.05 20.87
CA PRO A 72 1.65 1.81 21.49
C PRO A 72 0.75 0.95 20.57
N LEU A 73 0.63 1.25 19.29
CA LEU A 73 -0.18 0.44 18.38
C LEU A 73 0.53 -0.90 18.10
N PRO A 74 -0.21 -2.02 18.11
CA PRO A 74 0.41 -3.35 18.01
C PRO A 74 0.62 -3.77 16.54
N TYR A 75 1.27 -2.94 15.71
CA TYR A 75 1.59 -3.35 14.36
C TYR A 75 2.69 -4.41 14.36
N ALA A 76 2.72 -5.20 13.30
CA ALA A 76 3.76 -6.18 13.12
C ALA A 76 5.01 -5.50 12.53
N ARG A 77 6.13 -6.17 12.68
CA ARG A 77 7.42 -5.70 12.20
C ARG A 77 8.10 -6.75 11.33
N LEU A 78 9.01 -6.30 10.49
CA LEU A 78 9.87 -7.15 9.68
C LEU A 78 11.29 -6.53 9.66
N TRP A 79 11.83 -6.21 10.86
CA TRP A 79 13.08 -5.48 11.06
C TRP A 79 14.31 -6.37 10.94
N ASP A 80 14.19 -7.59 11.42
CA ASP A 80 15.31 -8.52 11.45
C ASP A 80 14.89 -9.95 11.04
N LYS A 81 15.87 -10.85 10.97
CA LYS A 81 15.66 -12.24 10.57
C LYS A 81 14.77 -13.07 11.52
N ASN A 82 14.66 -12.68 12.78
CA ASN A 82 13.85 -13.40 13.75
C ASN A 82 12.35 -13.22 13.48
N ASP A 83 11.99 -12.14 12.80
CA ASP A 83 10.60 -11.84 12.43
C ASP A 83 10.11 -12.80 11.31
N ILE A 84 11.00 -13.36 10.48
CA ILE A 84 10.67 -14.21 9.33
C ILE A 84 9.76 -15.37 9.72
N ARG A 85 10.10 -16.11 10.78
CA ARG A 85 9.33 -17.29 11.21
C ARG A 85 7.87 -16.97 11.53
N SER A 86 7.62 -15.81 12.12
CA SER A 86 6.28 -15.38 12.48
C SER A 86 5.41 -15.05 11.25
N HIS A 87 6.05 -14.59 10.18
CA HIS A 87 5.38 -14.27 8.92
C HIS A 87 5.23 -15.51 8.04
N ALA A 88 6.17 -16.45 8.08
CA ALA A 88 6.06 -17.73 7.37
C ALA A 88 4.79 -18.49 7.76
N LEU A 89 4.44 -18.52 9.06
CA LEU A 89 3.18 -19.11 9.51
C LEU A 89 1.94 -18.49 8.81
N CYS A 90 1.99 -17.20 8.54
CA CYS A 90 0.88 -16.50 7.88
C CYS A 90 0.85 -16.84 6.37
N CYS A 91 2.02 -16.89 5.71
CA CYS A 91 2.12 -17.26 4.31
C CYS A 91 1.66 -18.72 4.09
N ASP A 92 2.12 -19.66 4.91
CA ASP A 92 1.74 -21.08 4.84
C ASP A 92 0.21 -21.24 4.97
N ALA A 93 -0.40 -20.52 5.92
CA ALA A 93 -1.84 -20.54 6.15
C ALA A 93 -2.63 -19.99 4.94
N ILE A 94 -2.16 -18.90 4.32
CA ILE A 94 -2.78 -18.33 3.12
C ILE A 94 -2.61 -19.28 1.92
N HIS A 95 -1.42 -19.81 1.71
CA HIS A 95 -1.08 -20.70 0.60
C HIS A 95 -1.83 -22.03 0.66
N SER A 96 -2.19 -22.52 1.86
CA SER A 96 -2.96 -23.77 2.01
C SER A 96 -4.32 -23.73 1.29
N HIS A 97 -4.83 -22.53 0.98
CA HIS A 97 -6.07 -22.31 0.21
C HIS A 97 -5.82 -21.82 -1.22
N GLY A 98 -4.58 -21.85 -1.72
CA GLY A 98 -4.22 -21.44 -3.08
C GLY A 98 -4.24 -19.93 -3.35
N ALA A 99 -4.34 -19.11 -2.32
CA ALA A 99 -4.25 -17.66 -2.43
C ALA A 99 -2.79 -17.18 -2.37
N LEU A 100 -2.51 -16.01 -2.93
CA LEU A 100 -1.22 -15.33 -2.80
C LEU A 100 -1.16 -14.52 -1.50
N ALA A 101 0.02 -14.49 -0.87
CA ALA A 101 0.31 -13.71 0.33
C ALA A 101 1.01 -12.38 -0.03
N ALA A 102 0.53 -11.25 0.48
CA ALA A 102 1.11 -9.94 0.22
C ALA A 102 1.53 -9.23 1.51
N ALA A 103 2.74 -8.64 1.52
CA ALA A 103 3.34 -7.93 2.66
C ALA A 103 3.29 -6.41 2.46
N GLU A 104 2.56 -5.68 3.29
CA GLU A 104 2.59 -4.21 3.28
C GLU A 104 3.80 -3.69 4.06
N LEU A 105 4.93 -3.51 3.38
CA LEU A 105 6.13 -2.92 3.98
C LEU A 105 5.95 -1.42 4.16
N TRP A 106 6.30 -0.90 5.33
CA TRP A 106 5.87 0.43 5.74
C TRP A 106 6.92 1.18 6.57
N HIS A 107 7.07 2.46 6.28
CA HIS A 107 7.76 3.42 7.13
C HIS A 107 6.86 4.63 7.36
N GLY A 108 6.48 4.86 8.61
CA GLY A 108 5.50 5.87 8.97
C GLY A 108 5.97 7.32 8.87
N GLY A 109 7.27 7.56 8.63
CA GLY A 109 7.81 8.92 8.49
C GLY A 109 7.56 9.75 9.75
N ALA A 110 7.03 10.94 9.57
CA ALA A 110 6.66 11.83 10.67
C ALA A 110 5.34 11.45 11.36
N SER A 111 4.62 10.44 10.84
CA SER A 111 3.34 9.99 11.39
C SER A 111 3.48 8.93 12.49
N VAL A 112 4.69 8.57 12.92
CA VAL A 112 4.95 7.64 14.03
C VAL A 112 5.36 8.36 15.29
N MET A 113 5.10 7.73 16.44
CA MET A 113 5.45 8.31 17.75
C MET A 113 6.79 7.80 18.30
N ASN A 114 7.29 6.68 17.79
CA ASN A 114 8.56 6.05 18.17
C ASN A 114 8.75 5.96 19.72
N ARG A 115 7.68 5.63 20.44
CA ARG A 115 7.68 5.64 21.91
C ARG A 115 8.61 4.61 22.52
N THR A 116 8.78 3.47 21.86
CA THR A 116 9.66 2.40 22.33
C THR A 116 11.09 2.63 21.86
N SER A 117 11.29 2.88 20.58
CA SER A 117 12.64 3.07 20.00
C SER A 117 13.29 4.40 20.39
N ARG A 118 12.49 5.42 20.73
CA ARG A 118 12.96 6.79 21.05
C ARG A 118 13.74 7.47 19.93
N ILE A 119 13.65 6.97 18.70
CA ILE A 119 14.27 7.58 17.53
C ILE A 119 13.38 8.74 17.05
N ALA A 120 13.98 9.89 16.72
CA ALA A 120 13.22 11.01 16.15
C ALA A 120 12.56 10.58 14.82
N PRO A 121 11.25 10.84 14.62
CA PRO A 121 10.58 10.57 13.36
C PRO A 121 11.27 11.24 12.19
N TYR A 122 11.22 10.64 11.01
CA TYR A 122 11.82 11.16 9.79
C TYR A 122 10.79 11.91 8.95
N SER A 123 11.23 12.97 8.27
CA SER A 123 10.40 13.69 7.31
C SER A 123 11.27 14.33 6.23
N PRO A 124 10.75 14.59 5.02
CA PRO A 124 11.47 15.30 3.98
C PRO A 124 11.97 16.69 4.42
N SER A 125 11.18 17.42 5.23
CA SER A 125 11.39 18.85 5.52
C SER A 125 11.12 19.26 6.97
N GLY A 126 10.98 18.32 7.90
CA GLY A 126 10.70 18.63 9.31
C GLY A 126 9.23 18.98 9.58
N ILE A 127 8.33 18.72 8.64
CA ILE A 127 6.88 18.93 8.74
C ILE A 127 6.22 17.58 8.83
N SER A 128 5.16 17.46 9.64
CA SER A 128 4.39 16.22 9.79
C SER A 128 3.00 16.38 9.22
N TRP A 129 2.63 15.50 8.28
CA TRP A 129 1.27 15.39 7.80
C TRP A 129 0.29 15.06 8.93
N ALA A 130 0.64 14.15 9.82
CA ALA A 130 -0.20 13.76 10.95
C ALA A 130 -0.45 14.91 11.93
N ALA A 131 0.50 15.82 12.10
CA ALA A 131 0.32 16.99 12.95
C ALA A 131 -0.77 17.92 12.44
N THR A 132 -0.90 18.06 11.13
CA THR A 132 -1.90 18.93 10.50
C THR A 132 -3.28 18.27 10.37
N HIS A 133 -3.35 16.94 10.22
CA HIS A 133 -4.60 16.21 9.91
C HIS A 133 -5.19 15.42 11.09
N VAL A 134 -4.35 14.97 12.02
CA VAL A 134 -4.79 14.05 13.11
C VAL A 134 -4.64 14.69 14.50
N GLY A 135 -3.97 15.80 14.61
CA GLY A 135 -3.87 16.65 15.81
C GLY A 135 -3.12 16.09 17.02
N PHE A 136 -3.31 14.82 17.38
CA PHE A 136 -2.69 14.25 18.59
C PHE A 136 -1.29 13.66 18.40
N MET A 137 -0.86 13.45 17.17
CA MET A 137 0.51 13.00 16.84
C MET A 137 1.49 14.19 16.63
N GLY A 138 1.00 15.41 16.72
CA GLY A 138 1.71 16.62 16.30
C GLY A 138 2.79 17.17 17.22
N ASN A 139 3.03 16.55 18.37
CA ASN A 139 3.98 17.10 19.35
C ASN A 139 5.44 16.69 19.14
N LEU A 140 5.73 15.84 18.18
CA LEU A 140 7.09 15.44 17.87
C LEU A 140 7.60 16.25 16.67
N ARG A 141 8.71 16.95 16.83
CA ARG A 141 9.43 17.54 15.70
C ARG A 141 10.15 16.42 14.93
N PRO A 142 9.75 16.12 13.72
CA PRO A 142 10.47 15.14 12.91
C PRO A 142 11.84 15.71 12.50
N ARG A 143 12.80 14.82 12.39
CA ARG A 143 14.14 15.14 11.87
C ARG A 143 14.07 15.25 10.34
N VAL A 144 14.65 16.32 9.80
CA VAL A 144 14.82 16.47 8.35
C VAL A 144 15.80 15.42 7.86
N MET A 145 15.39 14.66 6.84
CA MET A 145 16.25 13.65 6.23
C MET A 145 17.33 14.28 5.35
N ASP A 146 18.56 13.85 5.49
CA ASP A 146 19.60 14.08 4.51
C ASP A 146 19.60 12.98 3.43
N LYS A 147 20.51 13.07 2.44
CA LYS A 147 20.62 12.08 1.37
C LYS A 147 21.13 10.72 1.86
N LYS A 148 21.83 10.65 2.99
CA LYS A 148 22.25 9.41 3.61
C LYS A 148 21.04 8.70 4.21
N ASP A 149 20.18 9.44 4.91
CA ASP A 149 18.93 8.90 5.46
C ASP A 149 18.01 8.32 4.37
N ILE A 150 17.91 9.01 3.22
CA ILE A 150 17.13 8.54 2.07
C ILE A 150 17.66 7.16 1.60
N ARG A 151 18.98 7.07 1.40
CA ARG A 151 19.61 5.79 1.01
C ARG A 151 19.42 4.70 2.06
N GLU A 152 19.50 5.03 3.34
CA GLU A 152 19.28 4.08 4.44
C GLU A 152 17.84 3.56 4.46
N VAL A 153 16.83 4.42 4.28
CA VAL A 153 15.43 3.99 4.21
C VAL A 153 15.20 3.04 3.02
N ILE A 154 15.76 3.36 1.85
CA ILE A 154 15.69 2.47 0.69
C ILE A 154 16.36 1.11 1.00
N ALA A 155 17.52 1.12 1.67
CA ALA A 155 18.20 -0.11 2.08
C ALA A 155 17.38 -0.92 3.10
N TRP A 156 16.68 -0.28 4.04
CA TRP A 156 15.78 -0.96 4.98
C TRP A 156 14.57 -1.57 4.28
N GLN A 157 13.99 -0.88 3.30
CA GLN A 157 12.92 -1.41 2.45
C GLN A 157 13.37 -2.66 1.71
N VAL A 158 14.53 -2.61 1.06
CA VAL A 158 15.15 -3.74 0.36
C VAL A 158 15.42 -4.92 1.31
N ALA A 159 15.97 -4.65 2.49
CA ALA A 159 16.22 -5.68 3.48
C ALA A 159 14.94 -6.33 4.00
N ALA A 160 13.88 -5.54 4.21
CA ALA A 160 12.57 -6.04 4.60
C ALA A 160 11.91 -6.86 3.47
N ALA A 161 12.02 -6.43 2.21
CA ALA A 161 11.52 -7.17 1.05
C ALA A 161 12.21 -8.54 0.91
N LYS A 162 13.53 -8.62 1.10
CA LYS A 162 14.26 -9.90 1.14
C LYS A 162 13.77 -10.81 2.27
N ARG A 163 13.49 -10.26 3.46
CA ARG A 163 12.92 -11.03 4.57
C ARG A 163 11.49 -11.48 4.27
N ALA A 164 10.67 -10.62 3.65
CA ALA A 164 9.32 -10.97 3.20
C ALA A 164 9.36 -12.15 2.22
N ARG A 165 10.21 -12.07 1.20
CA ARG A 165 10.45 -13.19 0.28
C ARG A 165 10.86 -14.47 1.02
N SER A 166 11.79 -14.38 1.96
CA SER A 166 12.23 -15.53 2.76
C SER A 166 11.14 -16.11 3.67
N ALA A 167 10.13 -15.31 4.02
CA ALA A 167 8.95 -15.76 4.76
C ALA A 167 7.89 -16.39 3.86
N GLY A 168 8.00 -16.30 2.54
CA GLY A 168 7.06 -16.89 1.58
C GLY A 168 6.06 -15.90 0.97
N PHE A 169 6.21 -14.58 1.16
CA PHE A 169 5.33 -13.63 0.50
C PHE A 169 5.56 -13.59 -1.01
N ASP A 170 4.46 -13.53 -1.76
CA ASP A 170 4.41 -13.45 -3.22
C ASP A 170 4.43 -12.02 -3.74
N ILE A 171 3.95 -11.06 -2.93
CA ILE A 171 3.87 -9.64 -3.27
C ILE A 171 4.40 -8.81 -2.10
N VAL A 172 5.21 -7.80 -2.41
CA VAL A 172 5.69 -6.81 -1.43
C VAL A 172 5.26 -5.41 -1.86
N TYR A 173 4.89 -4.58 -0.89
CA TYR A 173 4.39 -3.25 -1.14
C TYR A 173 5.43 -2.16 -0.88
N ILE A 174 5.35 -1.09 -1.69
CA ILE A 174 5.82 0.25 -1.37
C ILE A 174 4.59 1.06 -0.97
N TYR A 175 4.63 1.72 0.18
CA TYR A 175 3.49 2.48 0.66
C TYR A 175 3.71 3.99 0.54
N ALA A 176 2.91 4.64 -0.30
CA ALA A 176 2.92 6.08 -0.55
C ALA A 176 1.51 6.68 -0.37
N GLY A 177 0.99 6.63 0.84
CA GLY A 177 -0.34 7.17 1.19
C GLY A 177 -0.49 7.45 2.68
N MET A 178 -1.60 8.03 3.09
CA MET A 178 -1.99 8.31 4.48
C MET A 178 -0.97 9.14 5.28
N GLY A 179 -0.25 10.06 4.66
CA GLY A 179 0.72 10.88 5.35
C GLY A 179 1.96 10.13 5.85
N TYR A 180 2.23 8.93 5.32
CA TYR A 180 3.45 8.20 5.63
C TYR A 180 4.62 8.66 4.77
N LEU A 181 5.83 8.21 5.06
CA LEU A 181 7.06 8.78 4.51
C LEU A 181 7.06 8.89 2.97
N GLY A 182 6.68 7.84 2.25
CA GLY A 182 6.61 7.87 0.79
C GLY A 182 5.65 8.94 0.27
N TYR A 183 4.55 9.16 0.97
CA TYR A 183 3.54 10.15 0.60
C TYR A 183 3.98 11.59 0.91
N GLU A 184 4.63 11.80 2.06
CA GLU A 184 5.19 13.11 2.42
C GLU A 184 6.22 13.60 1.38
N PHE A 185 6.97 12.69 0.73
CA PHE A 185 7.86 13.06 -0.37
C PHE A 185 7.12 13.52 -1.62
N LEU A 186 5.94 12.97 -1.92
CA LEU A 186 5.14 13.33 -3.10
C LEU A 186 4.48 14.71 -2.96
N LEU A 187 4.09 15.10 -1.75
CA LEU A 187 3.31 16.31 -1.49
C LEU A 187 4.23 17.55 -1.34
N GLU A 188 4.05 18.56 -2.19
CA GLU A 188 4.80 19.82 -2.12
C GLU A 188 4.68 20.50 -0.75
N GLU A 189 3.50 20.40 -0.14
CA GLU A 189 3.19 20.98 1.18
C GLU A 189 4.08 20.43 2.31
N TYR A 190 4.57 19.20 2.18
CA TYR A 190 5.41 18.53 3.18
C TYR A 190 6.85 18.34 2.71
N ASN A 191 7.11 18.53 1.41
CA ASN A 191 8.42 18.38 0.82
C ASN A 191 8.95 19.69 0.26
N HIS A 192 9.58 20.48 1.12
CA HIS A 192 10.22 21.76 0.78
C HIS A 192 11.72 21.61 0.47
N ARG A 193 12.15 20.42 0.04
CA ARG A 193 13.55 20.17 -0.33
C ARG A 193 13.94 20.94 -1.57
N SER A 194 15.19 21.40 -1.60
CA SER A 194 15.80 22.11 -2.75
C SER A 194 16.76 21.24 -3.56
N ASP A 195 16.91 19.95 -3.17
CA ASP A 195 17.73 18.98 -3.89
C ASP A 195 16.89 18.17 -4.90
N GLU A 196 17.48 17.10 -5.47
CA GLU A 196 16.86 16.25 -6.48
C GLU A 196 15.65 15.42 -5.98
N TYR A 197 15.31 15.51 -4.70
CA TYR A 197 14.13 14.86 -4.10
C TYR A 197 12.99 15.83 -3.79
N GLY A 198 13.11 17.12 -4.18
CA GLY A 198 12.10 18.15 -3.92
C GLY A 198 11.89 19.10 -5.09
N GLY A 199 10.94 20.04 -4.94
CA GLY A 199 10.54 21.00 -5.98
C GLY A 199 9.57 20.36 -6.99
N SER A 200 10.02 20.09 -8.22
CA SER A 200 9.13 19.54 -9.29
C SER A 200 8.55 18.17 -8.93
N VAL A 201 7.38 17.83 -9.49
CA VAL A 201 6.76 16.50 -9.33
C VAL A 201 7.75 15.38 -9.69
N LYS A 202 8.50 15.55 -10.78
CA LYS A 202 9.55 14.60 -11.19
C LYS A 202 10.58 14.34 -10.09
N ASN A 203 10.98 15.36 -9.36
CA ASN A 203 11.93 15.21 -8.25
C ASN A 203 11.26 14.57 -7.01
N ARG A 204 10.03 14.99 -6.68
CA ARG A 204 9.29 14.45 -5.54
C ARG A 204 8.97 12.96 -5.69
N VAL A 205 8.74 12.49 -6.91
CA VAL A 205 8.49 11.08 -7.25
C VAL A 205 9.75 10.21 -7.12
N ARG A 206 10.95 10.79 -7.22
CA ARG A 206 12.23 10.08 -7.24
C ARG A 206 12.40 9.09 -6.09
N PHE A 207 12.09 9.49 -4.88
CA PHE A 207 12.24 8.62 -3.69
C PHE A 207 11.39 7.34 -3.80
N VAL A 208 10.13 7.48 -4.22
CA VAL A 208 9.23 6.34 -4.40
C VAL A 208 9.69 5.45 -5.56
N ARG A 209 10.12 6.04 -6.68
CA ARG A 209 10.66 5.31 -7.83
C ARG A 209 11.89 4.50 -7.45
N GLU A 210 12.87 5.12 -6.79
CA GLU A 210 14.10 4.44 -6.35
C GLU A 210 13.81 3.29 -5.37
N MET A 211 12.83 3.45 -4.46
CA MET A 211 12.38 2.35 -3.61
C MET A 211 11.78 1.19 -4.40
N ILE A 212 10.94 1.48 -5.41
CA ILE A 212 10.34 0.44 -6.26
C ILE A 212 11.45 -0.31 -7.01
N GLU A 213 12.32 0.41 -7.71
CA GLU A 213 13.39 -0.15 -8.54
C GLU A 213 14.34 -1.01 -7.70
N ALA A 214 14.85 -0.48 -6.58
CA ALA A 214 15.73 -1.22 -5.67
C ALA A 214 15.04 -2.45 -5.04
N THR A 215 13.74 -2.38 -4.80
CA THR A 215 12.98 -3.51 -4.27
C THR A 215 12.80 -4.58 -5.34
N LYS A 216 12.48 -4.22 -6.59
CA LYS A 216 12.38 -5.16 -7.73
C LYS A 216 13.68 -5.87 -7.96
N ASP A 217 14.79 -5.15 -7.99
CA ASP A 217 16.12 -5.74 -8.13
C ASP A 217 16.43 -6.76 -7.02
N ALA A 218 15.98 -6.48 -5.80
CA ALA A 218 16.26 -7.32 -4.65
C ALA A 218 15.42 -8.60 -4.57
N VAL A 219 14.16 -8.56 -5.04
CA VAL A 219 13.27 -9.72 -5.02
C VAL A 219 13.28 -10.51 -6.32
N GLY A 220 13.73 -9.89 -7.43
CA GLY A 220 13.84 -10.52 -8.74
C GLY A 220 12.51 -11.11 -9.23
N ASP A 221 12.59 -12.26 -9.90
CA ASP A 221 11.43 -12.94 -10.49
C ASP A 221 10.62 -13.79 -9.49
N THR A 222 10.70 -13.47 -8.20
CA THR A 222 10.03 -14.25 -7.15
C THR A 222 8.85 -13.55 -6.49
N CYS A 223 8.86 -12.21 -6.44
CA CYS A 223 7.77 -11.43 -5.87
C CYS A 223 7.34 -10.29 -6.79
N GLY A 224 6.03 -10.06 -6.89
CA GLY A 224 5.51 -8.82 -7.45
C GLY A 224 5.77 -7.63 -6.51
N VAL A 225 6.04 -6.46 -7.07
CA VAL A 225 6.20 -5.22 -6.31
C VAL A 225 5.00 -4.32 -6.56
N ALA A 226 4.18 -4.11 -5.53
CA ALA A 226 2.99 -3.27 -5.58
C ALA A 226 3.28 -1.87 -5.04
N LEU A 227 2.69 -0.85 -5.66
CA LEU A 227 2.64 0.50 -5.14
C LEU A 227 1.25 0.80 -4.59
N ARG A 228 1.15 1.04 -3.28
CA ARG A 228 -0.07 1.57 -2.67
C ARG A 228 0.03 3.06 -2.54
N ILE A 229 -0.89 3.78 -3.21
CA ILE A 229 -0.84 5.23 -3.32
C ILE A 229 -2.18 5.88 -3.04
N SER A 230 -2.16 7.02 -2.34
CA SER A 230 -3.29 7.93 -2.20
C SER A 230 -3.24 9.00 -3.27
N LEU A 231 -4.39 9.30 -3.93
CA LEU A 231 -4.44 10.19 -5.08
C LEU A 231 -5.27 11.47 -4.84
N GLU A 232 -6.08 11.52 -3.78
CA GLU A 232 -7.05 12.60 -3.58
C GLU A 232 -6.39 13.97 -3.36
N GLU A 233 -5.41 14.08 -2.46
CA GLU A 233 -4.70 15.33 -2.20
C GLU A 233 -3.84 15.79 -3.40
N LEU A 234 -3.24 14.85 -4.11
CA LEU A 234 -2.49 15.11 -5.33
C LEU A 234 -3.39 15.63 -6.47
N ARG A 235 -4.67 15.22 -6.49
CA ARG A 235 -5.65 15.67 -7.49
C ARG A 235 -6.20 17.06 -7.21
N GLY A 236 -6.25 17.47 -5.94
CA GLY A 236 -6.85 18.73 -5.51
C GLY A 236 -6.09 19.99 -5.92
N LYS A 237 -4.90 19.87 -6.50
CA LYS A 237 -4.08 21.00 -6.96
C LYS A 237 -4.14 21.09 -8.49
N PRO A 238 -4.80 22.12 -9.06
CA PRO A 238 -4.76 22.33 -10.50
C PRO A 238 -3.33 22.66 -10.93
N SER A 239 -2.74 21.84 -11.78
CA SER A 239 -1.54 22.24 -12.50
C SER A 239 -1.91 23.21 -13.61
N ASN A 240 -0.99 24.10 -14.00
CA ASN A 240 -1.17 25.07 -15.09
C ASN A 240 -1.43 24.41 -16.46
N ASN A 241 -1.39 23.09 -16.56
CA ASN A 241 -1.49 22.30 -17.80
C ASN A 241 -2.73 21.39 -17.89
N GLN A 242 -3.82 21.67 -17.18
CA GLN A 242 -5.08 20.89 -17.22
C GLN A 242 -5.01 19.45 -16.63
N SER A 243 -3.83 18.93 -16.31
CA SER A 243 -3.67 17.67 -15.57
C SER A 243 -3.39 17.96 -14.09
N SER A 244 -3.95 17.15 -13.20
CA SER A 244 -3.64 17.24 -11.77
C SER A 244 -2.25 16.67 -11.47
N GLU A 245 -1.62 17.06 -10.35
CA GLU A 245 -0.37 16.42 -9.90
C GLU A 245 -0.50 14.90 -9.77
N ALA A 246 -1.68 14.39 -9.42
CA ALA A 246 -1.96 12.96 -9.38
C ALA A 246 -1.72 12.28 -10.74
N HIS A 247 -2.12 12.93 -11.83
CA HIS A 247 -1.92 12.39 -13.18
C HIS A 247 -0.43 12.34 -13.53
N GLU A 248 0.31 13.42 -13.29
CA GLU A 248 1.75 13.48 -13.54
C GLU A 248 2.53 12.45 -12.70
N VAL A 249 2.16 12.26 -11.42
CA VAL A 249 2.76 11.23 -10.55
C VAL A 249 2.53 9.82 -11.13
N VAL A 250 1.30 9.53 -11.58
CA VAL A 250 0.98 8.22 -12.17
C VAL A 250 1.71 8.02 -13.50
N GLU A 251 1.79 9.04 -14.36
CA GLU A 251 2.56 8.98 -15.61
C GLU A 251 4.04 8.69 -15.35
N LEU A 252 4.66 9.42 -14.40
CA LEU A 252 6.06 9.24 -14.05
C LEU A 252 6.37 7.88 -13.43
N LEU A 253 5.40 7.18 -12.85
CA LEU A 253 5.57 5.85 -12.23
C LEU A 253 4.88 4.73 -13.02
N SER A 254 4.31 5.00 -14.19
CA SER A 254 3.38 4.10 -14.90
C SER A 254 3.93 2.70 -15.15
N ASP A 255 5.22 2.58 -15.37
CA ASP A 255 5.96 1.33 -15.65
C ASP A 255 6.63 0.71 -14.42
N ALA A 256 6.76 1.47 -13.34
CA ALA A 256 7.62 1.09 -12.21
C ALA A 256 7.06 -0.06 -11.36
N PRO A 257 5.85 -0.03 -10.79
CA PRO A 257 5.31 -1.14 -10.01
C PRO A 257 4.76 -2.26 -10.91
N ASP A 258 4.58 -3.44 -10.34
CA ASP A 258 3.90 -4.57 -11.00
C ASP A 258 2.40 -4.55 -10.74
N LEU A 259 1.95 -3.80 -9.72
CA LEU A 259 0.55 -3.61 -9.35
C LEU A 259 0.35 -2.22 -8.74
N TRP A 260 -0.71 -1.55 -9.14
CA TRP A 260 -1.21 -0.34 -8.51
C TRP A 260 -2.32 -0.66 -7.52
N ASP A 261 -2.15 -0.34 -6.24
CA ASP A 261 -3.19 -0.34 -5.21
C ASP A 261 -3.59 1.12 -4.93
N VAL A 262 -4.68 1.54 -5.57
CA VAL A 262 -5.11 2.94 -5.57
C VAL A 262 -6.22 3.19 -4.59
N LYS A 263 -6.08 4.25 -3.80
CA LYS A 263 -7.03 4.60 -2.75
C LYS A 263 -7.29 6.11 -2.66
N MET A 264 -8.37 6.47 -2.00
CA MET A 264 -8.57 7.82 -1.47
C MET A 264 -7.61 8.05 -0.30
N ASP A 265 -7.55 9.26 0.22
CA ASP A 265 -6.45 9.61 1.08
C ASP A 265 -6.70 9.38 2.56
N SER A 266 -7.31 10.35 3.23
CA SER A 266 -7.31 10.40 4.69
C SER A 266 -8.34 9.48 5.34
N SER A 267 -8.05 9.10 6.58
CA SER A 267 -8.97 8.30 7.39
C SER A 267 -10.41 8.83 7.44
N PRO A 268 -10.70 10.13 7.60
CA PRO A 268 -12.06 10.63 7.58
C PRO A 268 -12.79 10.40 6.25
N THR A 269 -12.14 10.65 5.12
CA THR A 269 -12.72 10.47 3.79
C THR A 269 -12.88 8.99 3.46
N ASP A 270 -11.86 8.19 3.74
CA ASP A 270 -11.84 6.75 3.50
C ASP A 270 -12.83 5.99 4.39
N CYS A 271 -12.99 6.41 5.66
CA CYS A 271 -13.98 5.82 6.56
C CYS A 271 -15.42 6.07 6.11
N GLY A 272 -15.71 7.24 5.55
CA GLY A 272 -17.03 7.59 5.02
C GLY A 272 -17.50 6.64 3.91
N ALA A 273 -16.59 6.20 3.06
CA ALA A 273 -16.88 5.30 1.95
C ALA A 273 -17.45 3.93 2.36
N SER A 274 -17.16 3.46 3.59
CA SER A 274 -17.61 2.14 4.04
C SER A 274 -19.10 2.03 4.39
N ARG A 275 -19.75 3.16 4.75
CA ARG A 275 -21.14 3.15 5.23
C ARG A 275 -22.03 4.22 4.61
N PHE A 276 -21.46 5.40 4.36
CA PHE A 276 -22.23 6.61 4.06
C PHE A 276 -22.13 7.05 2.60
N ARG A 277 -21.38 6.32 1.77
CA ARG A 277 -21.26 6.57 0.34
C ARG A 277 -21.75 5.38 -0.48
N GLN A 278 -22.12 5.64 -1.72
CA GLN A 278 -22.53 4.60 -2.67
C GLN A 278 -21.34 3.74 -3.08
N GLU A 279 -21.62 2.59 -3.69
CA GLU A 279 -20.59 1.79 -4.36
C GLU A 279 -19.83 2.63 -5.38
N CYS A 280 -18.58 2.28 -5.60
CA CYS A 280 -17.67 2.96 -6.53
C CYS A 280 -17.36 4.43 -6.17
N ALA A 281 -17.53 4.84 -4.91
CA ALA A 281 -17.27 6.21 -4.48
C ALA A 281 -15.83 6.69 -4.78
N HIS A 282 -14.87 5.76 -4.96
CA HIS A 282 -13.48 6.07 -5.32
C HIS A 282 -13.29 6.27 -6.84
N GLU A 283 -14.19 5.76 -7.68
CA GLU A 283 -14.05 5.77 -9.14
C GLU A 283 -13.69 7.16 -9.71
N PRO A 284 -14.35 8.26 -9.33
CA PRO A 284 -14.04 9.59 -9.89
C PRO A 284 -12.60 10.05 -9.61
N ILE A 285 -11.92 9.44 -8.64
CA ILE A 285 -10.55 9.80 -8.24
C ILE A 285 -9.52 8.92 -8.94
N ILE A 286 -9.88 7.66 -9.23
CA ILE A 286 -8.94 6.63 -9.67
C ILE A 286 -9.12 6.19 -11.13
N ASP A 287 -10.21 6.56 -11.81
CA ASP A 287 -10.59 6.06 -13.13
C ASP A 287 -9.57 6.37 -14.26
N PHE A 288 -8.70 7.35 -14.04
CA PHE A 288 -7.66 7.71 -14.99
C PHE A 288 -6.44 6.78 -14.93
N VAL A 289 -6.20 6.13 -13.78
CA VAL A 289 -4.96 5.36 -13.54
C VAL A 289 -4.78 4.26 -14.57
N LYS A 290 -5.81 3.47 -14.82
CA LYS A 290 -5.76 2.40 -15.83
C LYS A 290 -5.60 2.90 -17.26
N LYS A 291 -5.88 4.17 -17.55
CA LYS A 291 -5.67 4.79 -18.85
C LYS A 291 -4.21 5.20 -19.07
N VAL A 292 -3.41 5.27 -17.99
CA VAL A 292 -2.01 5.72 -17.98
C VAL A 292 -1.04 4.56 -17.88
N THR A 293 -1.44 3.44 -17.26
CA THR A 293 -0.56 2.29 -17.05
C THR A 293 -1.12 1.01 -17.64
N ASP A 294 -0.23 0.16 -18.18
CA ASP A 294 -0.56 -1.21 -18.61
C ASP A 294 -0.57 -2.21 -17.44
N LYS A 295 -0.08 -1.80 -16.27
CA LYS A 295 -0.03 -2.66 -15.08
C LYS A 295 -1.44 -2.87 -14.51
N PRO A 296 -1.69 -4.01 -13.86
CA PRO A 296 -2.95 -4.23 -13.18
C PRO A 296 -3.19 -3.19 -12.07
N VAL A 297 -4.46 -2.83 -11.91
CA VAL A 297 -4.93 -1.86 -10.91
C VAL A 297 -5.94 -2.54 -10.00
N VAL A 298 -5.70 -2.50 -8.70
CA VAL A 298 -6.66 -2.83 -7.66
C VAL A 298 -7.16 -1.56 -6.98
N GLY A 299 -8.43 -1.49 -6.74
CA GLY A 299 -9.04 -0.38 -6.00
C GLY A 299 -10.18 -0.86 -5.12
N VAL A 300 -10.51 -0.05 -4.13
CA VAL A 300 -11.64 -0.27 -3.22
C VAL A 300 -12.76 0.73 -3.53
N GLY A 301 -13.97 0.47 -3.06
CA GLY A 301 -15.11 1.35 -3.34
C GLY A 301 -16.42 0.84 -2.76
N ARG A 302 -16.37 0.08 -1.65
CA ARG A 302 -17.55 -0.53 -1.02
C ARG A 302 -18.33 -1.45 -1.98
N PHE A 303 -17.62 -2.29 -2.71
CA PHE A 303 -18.25 -3.24 -3.61
C PHE A 303 -19.11 -4.26 -2.83
N THR A 304 -20.42 -4.23 -3.03
CA THR A 304 -21.41 -5.12 -2.41
C THR A 304 -22.23 -5.89 -3.44
N SER A 305 -22.19 -5.46 -4.71
CA SER A 305 -22.87 -6.10 -5.83
C SER A 305 -21.88 -6.71 -6.82
N PRO A 306 -22.00 -7.99 -7.18
CA PRO A 306 -21.17 -8.59 -8.23
C PRO A 306 -21.41 -7.94 -9.60
N ASP A 307 -22.59 -7.38 -9.87
CA ASP A 307 -22.84 -6.63 -11.11
C ASP A 307 -21.99 -5.37 -11.20
N THR A 308 -21.85 -4.64 -10.10
CA THR A 308 -20.98 -3.48 -10.00
C THR A 308 -19.51 -3.89 -10.19
N MET A 309 -19.06 -4.98 -9.56
CA MET A 309 -17.69 -5.50 -9.72
C MET A 309 -17.39 -5.84 -11.18
N VAL A 310 -18.28 -6.56 -11.85
CA VAL A 310 -18.17 -6.90 -13.29
C VAL A 310 -18.13 -5.63 -14.15
N SER A 311 -18.94 -4.62 -13.82
CA SER A 311 -18.94 -3.34 -14.54
C SER A 311 -17.59 -2.64 -14.44
N GLN A 312 -16.96 -2.61 -13.25
CA GLN A 312 -15.63 -2.01 -13.07
C GLN A 312 -14.57 -2.68 -13.96
N ILE A 313 -14.57 -4.02 -14.00
CA ILE A 313 -13.62 -4.78 -14.82
C ILE A 313 -13.88 -4.55 -16.31
N LYS A 314 -15.12 -4.69 -16.77
CA LYS A 314 -15.48 -4.57 -18.20
C LYS A 314 -15.25 -3.16 -18.75
N ARG A 315 -15.42 -2.13 -17.94
CA ARG A 315 -15.14 -0.74 -18.33
C ARG A 315 -13.65 -0.37 -18.27
N GLY A 316 -12.80 -1.29 -17.78
CA GLY A 316 -11.37 -1.03 -17.64
C GLY A 316 -11.04 0.03 -16.60
N VAL A 317 -11.82 0.13 -15.53
CA VAL A 317 -11.51 1.01 -14.39
C VAL A 317 -10.55 0.30 -13.43
N LEU A 318 -10.81 -0.98 -13.16
CA LEU A 318 -10.00 -1.84 -12.32
C LEU A 318 -9.74 -3.18 -13.02
N ASP A 319 -8.65 -3.85 -12.64
CA ASP A 319 -8.36 -5.25 -12.98
C ASP A 319 -8.69 -6.20 -11.82
N LEU A 320 -8.65 -5.70 -10.59
CA LEU A 320 -8.86 -6.45 -9.35
C LEU A 320 -9.81 -5.68 -8.43
N ILE A 321 -10.71 -6.40 -7.79
CA ILE A 321 -11.69 -5.85 -6.84
C ILE A 321 -11.12 -5.93 -5.43
N GLY A 322 -10.84 -4.77 -4.87
CA GLY A 322 -10.25 -4.63 -3.55
C GLY A 322 -11.29 -4.61 -2.43
N GLY A 323 -10.96 -5.28 -1.32
CA GLY A 323 -11.74 -5.19 -0.08
C GLY A 323 -10.85 -5.24 1.15
N ALA A 324 -11.06 -4.32 2.10
CA ALA A 324 -10.44 -4.33 3.42
C ALA A 324 -11.49 -4.64 4.49
N ARG A 325 -12.32 -3.68 4.84
CA ARG A 325 -13.37 -3.81 5.85
C ARG A 325 -14.42 -4.90 5.56
N PRO A 326 -14.85 -5.13 4.31
CA PRO A 326 -15.76 -6.24 4.00
C PRO A 326 -15.16 -7.62 4.29
N SER A 327 -13.85 -7.74 4.38
CA SER A 327 -13.15 -8.99 4.67
C SER A 327 -12.88 -9.21 6.17
N ILE A 328 -13.34 -8.33 7.06
CA ILE A 328 -13.11 -8.46 8.50
C ILE A 328 -14.17 -9.37 9.16
N ALA A 329 -15.35 -9.39 8.63
CA ALA A 329 -16.47 -10.20 9.13
C ALA A 329 -16.43 -11.62 8.61
#